data_dcbbd0611b9ceac4ac1a98f666b41ced
#
_entry.id   dcbbd0611b9ceac4ac1a98f666b41ced
#
_cell.length_a   1.000
_cell.length_b   1.000
_cell.length_c   1.000
_cell.angle_alpha   90.00
_cell.angle_beta   90.00
_cell.angle_gamma   90.00
#
_symmetry.space_group_name_H-M   'P 1'
#
loop_
_entity.id
_entity.type
_entity.pdbx_description
1 polymer ?
#
loop_
_entity_poly.entity_id
_entity_poly.type
_entity_poly.pdbx_seq_one_letter_code
_entity_poly.pdbx_strand_id
1 'polypeptide(L)'
;MDTYNADCLVIGGGVAGLAIGRKLAEHFQDIFLIEKNSLLSQETSSRNSEVIHAGIYYKKDSLKSKLCIEGKNLLYEYLEERKIPYNRCGKFIISTNNSETERLEGIQKNAEECGVEDLSFNNNSIDKYQFLRYQSSLFSPSSGIFDSHEFMQSLKNDFEKNGGNVLLKNTCLKIEADKKYFVALIKDTQNNQEYLLKTKRIINAGGLEAVDLINNLLEEEKFKLKLIKGDYYTYSGKEKLSHLIYPVPTENSLGIHATIDLGSGIRFGPSAYEVDEVDYSIPEDQKKQFYESIQRYWPTIDQNLLSTGYSGIRAKVEQKEDDFEINFKEFDENVIVNILGYISPGLTSSLALSNYVEEKLLQYST
;
A
#
# COMPACT_ATOMS: atom_id res chain seq x y z
N MET A 1 -18.32 30.87 10.78
CA MET A 1 -17.55 29.62 10.61
C MET A 1 -16.26 29.78 11.40
N ASP A 2 -15.98 28.86 12.30
CA ASP A 2 -14.79 28.91 13.15
C ASP A 2 -13.53 28.72 12.31
N THR A 3 -12.43 29.36 12.73
CA THR A 3 -11.15 29.28 12.02
C THR A 3 -10.04 28.91 13.00
N TYR A 4 -9.31 27.86 12.67
CA TYR A 4 -8.19 27.34 13.46
C TYR A 4 -6.89 27.47 12.66
N ASN A 5 -5.75 27.39 13.34
CA ASN A 5 -4.43 27.39 12.73
C ASN A 5 -3.72 26.08 13.05
N ALA A 6 -2.85 25.66 12.16
CA ALA A 6 -1.98 24.50 12.34
C ALA A 6 -0.62 24.74 11.68
N ASP A 7 0.42 24.09 12.18
CA ASP A 7 1.73 24.06 11.54
C ASP A 7 1.73 23.16 10.29
N CYS A 8 1.01 22.05 10.40
CA CYS A 8 0.87 21.07 9.32
C CYS A 8 -0.48 20.34 9.41
N LEU A 9 -1.11 20.13 8.26
CA LEU A 9 -2.33 19.31 8.11
C LEU A 9 -2.01 18.06 7.29
N VAL A 10 -2.26 16.89 7.86
CA VAL A 10 -2.23 15.60 7.16
C VAL A 10 -3.65 15.17 6.85
N ILE A 11 -3.96 14.95 5.58
CA ILE A 11 -5.28 14.52 5.10
C ILE A 11 -5.21 13.03 4.77
N GLY A 12 -5.98 12.22 5.49
CA GLY A 12 -6.09 10.78 5.34
C GLY A 12 -5.30 9.98 6.40
N GLY A 13 -6.00 9.13 7.13
CA GLY A 13 -5.49 8.29 8.21
C GLY A 13 -5.11 6.87 7.75
N GLY A 14 -4.71 6.70 6.49
CA GLY A 14 -4.10 5.49 5.96
C GLY A 14 -2.62 5.38 6.33
N VAL A 15 -1.96 4.29 5.91
CA VAL A 15 -0.54 4.03 6.25
C VAL A 15 0.40 5.17 5.84
N ALA A 16 0.17 5.81 4.69
CA ALA A 16 1.00 6.92 4.22
C ALA A 16 0.86 8.14 5.15
N GLY A 17 -0.37 8.56 5.45
CA GLY A 17 -0.62 9.70 6.34
C GLY A 17 -0.12 9.45 7.76
N LEU A 18 -0.30 8.24 8.30
CA LEU A 18 0.18 7.86 9.63
C LEU A 18 1.73 7.86 9.70
N ALA A 19 2.41 7.25 8.71
CA ALA A 19 3.86 7.20 8.69
C ALA A 19 4.48 8.59 8.55
N ILE A 20 3.97 9.41 7.62
CA ILE A 20 4.44 10.78 7.40
C ILE A 20 4.11 11.66 8.60
N GLY A 21 2.86 11.62 9.09
CA GLY A 21 2.41 12.40 10.24
C GLY A 21 3.27 12.13 11.48
N ARG A 22 3.50 10.83 11.80
CA ARG A 22 4.39 10.40 12.88
C ARG A 22 5.77 11.06 12.79
N LYS A 23 6.34 11.07 11.59
CA LYS A 23 7.68 11.62 11.38
C LYS A 23 7.70 13.15 11.48
N LEU A 24 6.69 13.82 10.93
CA LEU A 24 6.56 15.27 10.96
C LEU A 24 6.20 15.83 12.34
N ALA A 25 5.56 15.03 13.22
CA ALA A 25 5.29 15.42 14.60
C ALA A 25 6.57 15.59 15.44
N GLU A 26 7.72 15.13 14.97
CA GLU A 26 9.02 15.41 15.57
C GLU A 26 9.47 16.87 15.33
N HIS A 27 8.89 17.56 14.34
CA HIS A 27 9.29 18.89 13.88
C HIS A 27 8.23 19.97 14.06
N PHE A 28 6.94 19.62 14.04
CA PHE A 28 5.82 20.56 14.10
C PHE A 28 4.98 20.32 15.35
N GLN A 29 4.65 21.40 16.10
CA GLN A 29 3.89 21.28 17.35
C GLN A 29 2.41 21.14 17.11
N ASP A 30 1.82 21.98 16.25
CA ASP A 30 0.40 21.98 15.94
C ASP A 30 0.13 21.18 14.65
N ILE A 31 0.37 19.87 14.71
CA ILE A 31 0.13 18.95 13.59
C ILE A 31 -1.18 18.17 13.80
N PHE A 32 -2.05 18.22 12.79
CA PHE A 32 -3.33 17.53 12.77
C PHE A 32 -3.40 16.51 11.65
N LEU A 33 -3.90 15.32 11.97
CA LEU A 33 -4.26 14.31 10.98
C LEU A 33 -5.78 14.16 10.99
N ILE A 34 -6.41 14.43 9.84
CA ILE A 34 -7.86 14.25 9.68
C ILE A 34 -8.16 12.98 8.90
N GLU A 35 -9.19 12.26 9.33
CA GLU A 35 -9.70 11.04 8.69
C GLU A 35 -11.23 11.12 8.58
N LYS A 36 -11.77 10.90 7.38
CA LYS A 36 -13.21 10.97 7.11
C LYS A 36 -14.01 9.85 7.78
N ASN A 37 -13.40 8.69 7.97
CA ASN A 37 -14.03 7.52 8.57
C ASN A 37 -14.01 7.59 10.10
N SER A 38 -14.80 6.71 10.73
CA SER A 38 -14.87 6.58 12.18
C SER A 38 -13.66 5.89 12.81
N LEU A 39 -12.84 5.23 12.00
CA LEU A 39 -11.59 4.58 12.38
C LEU A 39 -10.53 4.88 11.33
N LEU A 40 -9.26 4.80 11.72
CA LEU A 40 -8.14 4.90 10.80
C LEU A 40 -8.07 3.66 9.89
N SER A 41 -7.47 3.85 8.71
CA SER A 41 -7.07 2.74 7.82
C SER A 41 -8.21 1.84 7.33
N GLN A 42 -9.43 2.34 7.17
CA GLN A 42 -10.59 1.52 6.79
C GLN A 42 -10.67 1.18 5.28
N GLU A 43 -9.86 1.81 4.44
CA GLU A 43 -9.89 1.62 2.98
C GLU A 43 -8.68 0.79 2.50
N THR A 44 -7.93 1.29 1.53
CA THR A 44 -6.81 0.57 0.87
C THR A 44 -5.80 -0.01 1.87
N SER A 45 -5.52 0.69 2.98
CA SER A 45 -4.51 0.27 3.96
C SER A 45 -4.88 -0.97 4.76
N SER A 46 -6.16 -1.31 4.92
CA SER A 46 -6.65 -2.53 5.59
C SER A 46 -7.08 -3.63 4.64
N ARG A 47 -7.14 -3.35 3.32
CA ARG A 47 -7.69 -4.26 2.32
C ARG A 47 -6.60 -4.75 1.36
N ASN A 48 -5.65 -5.50 1.89
CA ASN A 48 -4.43 -5.94 1.20
C ASN A 48 -3.98 -7.33 1.67
N SER A 49 -2.85 -7.80 1.15
CA SER A 49 -2.31 -9.15 1.46
C SER A 49 -1.39 -9.18 2.69
N GLU A 50 -1.11 -8.06 3.34
CA GLU A 50 -0.20 -7.92 4.48
C GLU A 50 1.23 -8.43 4.21
N VAL A 51 1.65 -8.37 2.95
CA VAL A 51 2.95 -8.89 2.50
C VAL A 51 4.04 -7.83 2.62
N ILE A 52 5.15 -8.22 3.20
CA ILE A 52 6.41 -7.49 3.16
C ILE A 52 7.11 -7.84 1.85
N HIS A 53 7.17 -6.87 0.94
CA HIS A 53 7.74 -7.05 -0.39
C HIS A 53 9.26 -6.87 -0.38
N ALA A 54 9.97 -7.72 -1.14
CA ALA A 54 11.43 -7.63 -1.27
C ALA A 54 11.93 -6.59 -2.28
N GLY A 55 11.06 -6.04 -3.15
CA GLY A 55 11.46 -5.07 -4.18
C GLY A 55 11.78 -5.67 -5.56
N ILE A 56 11.34 -6.89 -5.84
CA ILE A 56 11.77 -7.74 -6.97
C ILE A 56 11.30 -7.24 -8.34
N TYR A 57 10.08 -6.68 -8.41
CA TYR A 57 9.38 -6.47 -9.70
C TYR A 57 9.45 -5.03 -10.23
N TYR A 58 10.02 -4.11 -9.47
CA TYR A 58 9.94 -2.69 -9.79
C TYR A 58 11.06 -2.29 -10.75
N LYS A 59 10.81 -1.24 -11.53
CA LYS A 59 11.79 -0.69 -12.45
C LYS A 59 12.99 -0.14 -11.66
N LYS A 60 14.19 -0.42 -12.11
CA LYS A 60 15.41 0.17 -11.57
C LYS A 60 15.28 1.70 -11.47
N ASP A 61 15.77 2.27 -10.40
CA ASP A 61 15.76 3.71 -10.10
C ASP A 61 14.38 4.35 -9.85
N SER A 62 13.28 3.58 -9.97
CA SER A 62 11.95 4.06 -9.59
C SER A 62 11.83 4.33 -8.09
N LEU A 63 10.90 5.20 -7.69
CA LEU A 63 10.58 5.42 -6.28
C LEU A 63 10.05 4.15 -5.63
N LYS A 64 9.22 3.37 -6.33
CA LYS A 64 8.75 2.07 -5.85
C LYS A 64 9.90 1.14 -5.48
N SER A 65 10.93 1.04 -6.34
CA SER A 65 12.11 0.20 -6.09
C SER A 65 12.87 0.67 -4.86
N LYS A 66 13.28 1.93 -4.85
CA LYS A 66 14.08 2.55 -3.77
C LYS A 66 13.37 2.46 -2.42
N LEU A 67 12.13 2.98 -2.36
CA LEU A 67 11.37 3.04 -1.13
C LEU A 67 10.93 1.64 -0.64
N CYS A 68 10.73 0.65 -1.55
CA CYS A 68 10.41 -0.70 -1.14
C CYS A 68 11.60 -1.42 -0.49
N ILE A 69 12.78 -1.32 -1.09
CA ILE A 69 13.99 -2.00 -0.59
C ILE A 69 14.41 -1.41 0.75
N GLU A 70 14.49 -0.08 0.85
CA GLU A 70 14.77 0.62 2.10
C GLU A 70 13.68 0.36 3.14
N GLY A 71 12.41 0.56 2.76
CA GLY A 71 11.25 0.42 3.63
C GLY A 71 11.08 -0.99 4.18
N LYS A 72 11.44 -2.04 3.41
CA LYS A 72 11.48 -3.42 3.91
C LYS A 72 12.37 -3.56 5.14
N ASN A 73 13.56 -3.01 5.10
CA ASN A 73 14.51 -3.11 6.21
C ASN A 73 14.01 -2.32 7.42
N LEU A 74 13.62 -1.07 7.21
CA LEU A 74 13.03 -0.22 8.25
C LEU A 74 11.78 -0.85 8.88
N LEU A 75 10.93 -1.50 8.05
CA LEU A 75 9.73 -2.16 8.54
C LEU A 75 10.08 -3.35 9.45
N TYR A 76 10.99 -4.24 9.05
CA TYR A 76 11.39 -5.36 9.91
C TYR A 76 11.99 -4.88 11.25
N GLU A 77 12.84 -3.87 11.22
CA GLU A 77 13.42 -3.24 12.43
C GLU A 77 12.32 -2.67 13.34
N TYR A 78 11.38 -1.93 12.76
CA TYR A 78 10.26 -1.35 13.50
C TYR A 78 9.34 -2.42 14.12
N LEU A 79 9.00 -3.47 13.34
CA LEU A 79 8.14 -4.56 13.82
C LEU A 79 8.79 -5.29 15.00
N GLU A 80 10.10 -5.54 14.93
CA GLU A 80 10.87 -6.20 16.01
C GLU A 80 10.95 -5.30 17.26
N GLU A 81 11.31 -4.02 17.10
CA GLU A 81 11.39 -3.05 18.20
C GLU A 81 10.06 -2.91 18.93
N ARG A 82 8.96 -2.83 18.19
CA ARG A 82 7.61 -2.64 18.73
C ARG A 82 6.91 -3.95 19.10
N LYS A 83 7.55 -5.09 18.86
CA LYS A 83 6.99 -6.44 19.09
C LYS A 83 5.68 -6.68 18.36
N ILE A 84 5.56 -6.11 17.17
CA ILE A 84 4.41 -6.33 16.29
C ILE A 84 4.58 -7.68 15.60
N PRO A 85 3.53 -8.53 15.56
CA PRO A 85 3.64 -9.85 14.96
C PRO A 85 4.02 -9.79 13.47
N TYR A 86 5.02 -10.56 13.09
CA TYR A 86 5.41 -10.77 11.71
C TYR A 86 5.98 -12.18 11.49
N ASN A 87 6.03 -12.60 10.24
CA ASN A 87 6.67 -13.84 9.84
C ASN A 87 7.48 -13.63 8.56
N ARG A 88 8.81 -13.76 8.65
CA ARG A 88 9.72 -13.74 7.52
C ARG A 88 9.70 -15.09 6.78
N CYS A 89 8.52 -15.45 6.28
CA CYS A 89 8.23 -16.76 5.71
C CYS A 89 8.90 -17.04 4.37
N GLY A 90 9.39 -16.02 3.68
CA GLY A 90 9.88 -16.14 2.31
C GLY A 90 8.77 -16.31 1.27
N LYS A 91 9.17 -16.17 0.01
CA LYS A 91 8.27 -16.26 -1.15
C LYS A 91 8.91 -17.06 -2.27
N PHE A 92 8.17 -18.00 -2.82
CA PHE A 92 8.48 -18.64 -4.09
C PHE A 92 7.75 -17.96 -5.25
N ILE A 93 8.48 -17.61 -6.29
CA ILE A 93 7.91 -17.26 -7.57
C ILE A 93 8.10 -18.50 -8.45
N ILE A 94 7.03 -19.05 -9.01
CA ILE A 94 7.05 -20.34 -9.71
C ILE A 94 6.63 -20.20 -11.16
N SER A 95 7.33 -20.93 -12.04
CA SER A 95 6.95 -21.11 -13.44
C SER A 95 6.31 -22.47 -13.67
N THR A 96 5.40 -22.56 -14.63
CA THR A 96 4.73 -23.82 -15.01
C THR A 96 5.10 -24.30 -16.42
N ASN A 97 5.89 -23.51 -17.14
CA ASN A 97 6.36 -23.81 -18.51
C ASN A 97 7.66 -23.05 -18.82
N ASN A 98 8.29 -23.36 -19.98
CA ASN A 98 9.57 -22.79 -20.37
C ASN A 98 9.55 -21.27 -20.53
N SER A 99 8.51 -20.71 -21.15
CA SER A 99 8.38 -19.26 -21.33
C SER A 99 8.28 -18.52 -20.00
N GLU A 100 7.59 -19.11 -19.00
CA GLU A 100 7.55 -18.55 -17.65
C GLU A 100 8.91 -18.69 -16.94
N THR A 101 9.69 -19.75 -17.23
CA THR A 101 11.04 -19.93 -16.67
C THR A 101 11.99 -18.83 -17.18
N GLU A 102 11.96 -18.51 -18.48
CA GLU A 102 12.72 -17.39 -19.03
C GLU A 102 12.35 -16.04 -18.38
N ARG A 103 11.06 -15.85 -18.06
CA ARG A 103 10.61 -14.67 -17.30
C ARG A 103 11.15 -14.65 -15.87
N LEU A 104 11.27 -15.81 -15.19
CA LEU A 104 11.90 -15.88 -13.85
C LEU A 104 13.35 -15.39 -13.88
N GLU A 105 14.12 -15.77 -14.92
CA GLU A 105 15.50 -15.29 -15.10
C GLU A 105 15.54 -13.77 -15.28
N GLY A 106 14.59 -13.23 -16.07
CA GLY A 106 14.44 -11.78 -16.22
C GLY A 106 14.08 -11.07 -14.92
N ILE A 107 13.21 -11.67 -14.09
CA ILE A 107 12.84 -11.16 -12.78
C ILE A 107 14.05 -11.14 -11.84
N GLN A 108 14.85 -12.20 -11.80
CA GLN A 108 16.08 -12.23 -10.99
C GLN A 108 17.05 -11.13 -11.43
N LYS A 109 17.33 -11.02 -12.71
CA LYS A 109 18.25 -9.99 -13.24
C LYS A 109 17.77 -8.58 -12.88
N ASN A 110 16.49 -8.28 -13.07
CA ASN A 110 15.92 -6.99 -12.69
C ASN A 110 16.06 -6.73 -11.17
N ALA A 111 15.83 -7.74 -10.33
CA ALA A 111 15.96 -7.64 -8.89
C ALA A 111 17.42 -7.33 -8.47
N GLU A 112 18.40 -8.04 -9.05
CA GLU A 112 19.83 -7.80 -8.84
C GLU A 112 20.24 -6.37 -9.25
N GLU A 113 19.74 -5.88 -10.39
CA GLU A 113 19.96 -4.51 -10.85
C GLU A 113 19.36 -3.46 -9.92
N CYS A 114 18.33 -3.81 -9.15
CA CYS A 114 17.72 -2.98 -8.11
C CYS A 114 18.40 -3.12 -6.74
N GLY A 115 19.37 -4.02 -6.58
CA GLY A 115 20.06 -4.26 -5.31
C GLY A 115 19.40 -5.34 -4.42
N VAL A 116 18.54 -6.20 -4.98
CA VAL A 116 17.98 -7.37 -4.29
C VAL A 116 18.80 -8.60 -4.70
N GLU A 117 19.79 -8.95 -3.88
CA GLU A 117 20.80 -9.98 -4.19
C GLU A 117 20.55 -11.33 -3.50
N ASP A 118 19.50 -11.42 -2.67
CA ASP A 118 19.23 -12.60 -1.84
C ASP A 118 18.35 -13.68 -2.52
N LEU A 119 18.08 -13.53 -3.83
CA LEU A 119 17.26 -14.47 -4.57
C LEU A 119 18.03 -15.73 -4.95
N SER A 120 17.37 -16.89 -4.92
CA SER A 120 17.97 -18.15 -5.31
C SER A 120 17.02 -19.03 -6.13
N PHE A 121 17.54 -19.61 -7.23
CA PHE A 121 16.81 -20.58 -8.04
C PHE A 121 16.74 -21.95 -7.37
N ASN A 122 15.63 -22.67 -7.62
CA ASN A 122 15.43 -24.08 -7.28
C ASN A 122 15.77 -24.43 -5.85
N ASN A 123 15.32 -23.60 -4.90
CA ASN A 123 15.45 -23.91 -3.48
C ASN A 123 14.54 -25.09 -3.10
N ASN A 124 15.14 -26.20 -2.65
CA ASN A 124 14.46 -27.47 -2.41
C ASN A 124 13.39 -27.41 -1.29
N SER A 125 13.30 -26.32 -0.52
CA SER A 125 12.24 -26.18 0.49
C SER A 125 10.82 -26.08 -0.11
N ILE A 126 10.68 -25.90 -1.43
CA ILE A 126 9.41 -25.97 -2.16
C ILE A 126 8.93 -27.42 -2.36
N ASP A 127 9.82 -28.41 -2.39
CA ASP A 127 9.51 -29.83 -2.71
C ASP A 127 8.54 -30.48 -1.73
N LYS A 128 8.42 -29.93 -0.52
CA LYS A 128 7.42 -30.37 0.46
C LYS A 128 5.97 -30.12 0.02
N TYR A 129 5.75 -29.22 -0.94
CA TYR A 129 4.42 -28.91 -1.47
C TYR A 129 4.09 -29.78 -2.69
N GLN A 130 3.95 -31.08 -2.50
CA GLN A 130 3.70 -32.05 -3.60
C GLN A 130 2.39 -31.80 -4.37
N PHE A 131 1.50 -30.96 -3.85
CA PHE A 131 0.29 -30.53 -4.53
C PHE A 131 0.53 -29.39 -5.52
N LEU A 132 1.71 -28.73 -5.50
CA LEU A 132 2.07 -27.72 -6.49
C LEU A 132 2.66 -28.36 -7.73
N ARG A 133 2.30 -27.78 -8.88
CA ARG A 133 2.90 -28.07 -10.19
C ARG A 133 3.73 -26.87 -10.62
N TYR A 134 5.02 -27.04 -10.70
CA TYR A 134 5.95 -26.04 -11.18
C TYR A 134 7.08 -26.69 -11.97
N GLN A 135 7.75 -25.90 -12.82
CA GLN A 135 8.92 -26.32 -13.58
C GLN A 135 10.21 -25.74 -12.99
N SER A 136 10.17 -24.50 -12.57
CA SER A 136 11.28 -23.82 -11.90
C SER A 136 10.74 -22.87 -10.81
N SER A 137 11.58 -22.51 -9.86
CA SER A 137 11.21 -21.61 -8.79
C SER A 137 12.34 -20.64 -8.46
N LEU A 138 11.98 -19.40 -8.16
CA LEU A 138 12.85 -18.37 -7.63
C LEU A 138 12.43 -18.05 -6.19
N PHE A 139 13.33 -18.24 -5.24
CA PHE A 139 13.07 -18.03 -3.82
C PHE A 139 13.57 -16.67 -3.36
N SER A 140 12.71 -15.92 -2.64
CA SER A 140 13.00 -14.64 -2.00
C SER A 140 12.90 -14.80 -0.49
N PRO A 141 14.00 -14.93 0.25
CA PRO A 141 13.99 -15.18 1.70
C PRO A 141 13.59 -13.93 2.50
N SER A 142 13.75 -12.74 1.94
CA SER A 142 13.44 -11.47 2.62
C SER A 142 11.98 -11.03 2.52
N SER A 143 11.15 -11.75 1.74
CA SER A 143 9.69 -11.56 1.75
C SER A 143 9.05 -12.11 3.01
N GLY A 144 7.96 -11.50 3.46
CA GLY A 144 7.26 -11.94 4.67
C GLY A 144 5.83 -11.45 4.74
N ILE A 145 5.22 -11.61 5.90
CA ILE A 145 3.90 -11.09 6.27
C ILE A 145 3.95 -10.46 7.66
N PHE A 146 3.03 -9.57 7.96
CA PHE A 146 2.98 -8.90 9.26
C PHE A 146 1.55 -8.46 9.61
N ASP A 147 1.32 -8.11 10.87
CA ASP A 147 0.08 -7.49 11.32
C ASP A 147 0.06 -6.01 10.93
N SER A 148 -0.60 -5.71 9.82
CA SER A 148 -0.71 -4.34 9.30
C SER A 148 -1.57 -3.44 10.19
N HIS A 149 -2.53 -4.01 10.94
CA HIS A 149 -3.38 -3.25 11.85
C HIS A 149 -2.62 -2.80 13.09
N GLU A 150 -1.89 -3.73 13.74
CA GLU A 150 -1.02 -3.38 14.88
C GLU A 150 0.07 -2.40 14.47
N PHE A 151 0.62 -2.54 13.26
CA PHE A 151 1.60 -1.59 12.72
C PHE A 151 1.01 -0.17 12.61
N MET A 152 -0.15 -0.01 11.98
CA MET A 152 -0.77 1.30 11.82
C MET A 152 -1.23 1.89 13.16
N GLN A 153 -1.69 1.05 14.10
CA GLN A 153 -2.00 1.49 15.45
C GLN A 153 -0.75 1.96 16.20
N SER A 154 0.39 1.30 16.00
CA SER A 154 1.68 1.72 16.57
C SER A 154 2.14 3.06 15.99
N LEU A 155 2.00 3.28 14.68
CA LEU A 155 2.31 4.56 14.04
C LEU A 155 1.42 5.70 14.60
N LYS A 156 0.12 5.43 14.79
CA LYS A 156 -0.79 6.39 15.44
C LYS A 156 -0.33 6.74 16.85
N ASN A 157 0.01 5.73 17.66
CA ASN A 157 0.45 5.94 19.04
C ASN A 157 1.73 6.79 19.10
N ASP A 158 2.69 6.53 18.20
CA ASP A 158 3.90 7.34 18.09
C ASP A 158 3.60 8.77 17.65
N PHE A 159 2.67 8.96 16.69
CA PHE A 159 2.22 10.28 16.26
C PHE A 159 1.64 11.09 17.42
N GLU A 160 0.71 10.51 18.18
CA GLU A 160 0.07 11.17 19.34
C GLU A 160 1.09 11.41 20.48
N LYS A 161 2.01 10.47 20.71
CA LYS A 161 3.08 10.64 21.71
C LYS A 161 4.00 11.82 21.39
N ASN A 162 4.22 12.11 20.10
CA ASN A 162 5.00 13.24 19.63
C ASN A 162 4.17 14.54 19.54
N GLY A 163 2.94 14.57 20.06
CA GLY A 163 2.10 15.76 20.11
C GLY A 163 1.14 15.92 18.92
N GLY A 164 1.08 14.96 18.02
CA GLY A 164 0.15 14.96 16.90
C GLY A 164 -1.31 14.74 17.34
N ASN A 165 -2.24 15.35 16.65
CA ASN A 165 -3.67 15.28 16.94
C ASN A 165 -4.42 14.56 15.84
N VAL A 166 -5.15 13.48 16.17
CA VAL A 166 -5.99 12.71 15.24
C VAL A 166 -7.45 13.15 15.36
N LEU A 167 -8.04 13.59 14.26
CA LEU A 167 -9.44 13.99 14.16
C LEU A 167 -10.18 13.02 13.23
N LEU A 168 -10.91 12.08 13.80
CA LEU A 168 -11.76 11.13 13.07
C LEU A 168 -13.07 11.79 12.66
N LYS A 169 -13.74 11.27 11.62
CA LYS A 169 -14.98 11.80 11.05
C LYS A 169 -14.85 13.24 10.55
N ASN A 170 -13.65 13.63 10.14
CA ASN A 170 -13.34 14.93 9.58
C ASN A 170 -12.93 14.80 8.12
N THR A 171 -13.73 15.37 7.22
CA THR A 171 -13.50 15.31 5.77
C THR A 171 -13.01 16.66 5.25
N CYS A 172 -11.91 16.68 4.52
CA CYS A 172 -11.48 17.87 3.78
C CYS A 172 -12.36 18.02 2.53
N LEU A 173 -13.17 19.07 2.48
CA LEU A 173 -14.06 19.33 1.38
C LEU A 173 -13.38 20.13 0.24
N LYS A 174 -12.51 21.08 0.62
CA LYS A 174 -11.83 21.97 -0.31
C LYS A 174 -10.55 22.52 0.30
N ILE A 175 -9.58 22.80 -0.55
CA ILE A 175 -8.38 23.53 -0.18
C ILE A 175 -8.30 24.76 -1.11
N GLU A 176 -8.01 25.91 -0.54
CA GLU A 176 -7.72 27.14 -1.26
C GLU A 176 -6.31 27.63 -0.89
N ALA A 177 -5.56 28.14 -1.84
CA ALA A 177 -4.27 28.76 -1.61
C ALA A 177 -4.41 30.27 -1.51
N ASP A 178 -4.02 30.86 -0.40
CA ASP A 178 -3.78 32.28 -0.22
C ASP A 178 -2.26 32.51 -0.15
N LYS A 179 -1.82 33.76 -0.32
CA LYS A 179 -0.38 34.10 -0.30
C LYS A 179 0.35 33.65 0.96
N LYS A 180 -0.34 33.57 2.10
CA LYS A 180 0.26 33.25 3.40
C LYS A 180 -0.04 31.84 3.91
N TYR A 181 -1.15 31.26 3.50
CA TYR A 181 -1.64 29.98 4.03
C TYR A 181 -2.46 29.23 2.99
N PHE A 182 -2.51 27.92 3.12
CA PHE A 182 -3.65 27.15 2.65
C PHE A 182 -4.81 27.33 3.61
N VAL A 183 -6.00 27.41 3.08
CA VAL A 183 -7.27 27.40 3.84
C VAL A 183 -8.01 26.12 3.48
N ALA A 184 -8.02 25.15 4.38
CA ALA A 184 -8.77 23.92 4.21
C ALA A 184 -10.16 24.07 4.82
N LEU A 185 -11.22 23.83 4.03
CA LEU A 185 -12.58 23.67 4.50
C LEU A 185 -12.79 22.23 4.96
N ILE A 186 -13.02 22.04 6.25
CA ILE A 186 -13.18 20.73 6.86
C ILE A 186 -14.60 20.59 7.40
N LYS A 187 -15.20 19.43 7.18
CA LYS A 187 -16.49 19.04 7.73
C LYS A 187 -16.32 17.98 8.81
N ASP A 188 -16.68 18.32 10.04
CA ASP A 188 -16.93 17.35 11.11
C ASP A 188 -18.28 16.69 10.84
N THR A 189 -18.26 15.45 10.38
CA THR A 189 -19.46 14.68 10.03
C THR A 189 -20.19 14.15 11.26
N GLN A 190 -19.54 14.12 12.43
CA GLN A 190 -20.17 13.71 13.69
C GLN A 190 -21.12 14.78 14.19
N ASN A 191 -20.70 16.04 14.16
CA ASN A 191 -21.47 17.18 14.65
C ASN A 191 -22.18 17.95 13.52
N ASN A 192 -21.95 17.53 12.25
CA ASN A 192 -22.42 18.20 11.04
C ASN A 192 -22.04 19.69 11.00
N GLN A 193 -20.82 20.00 11.41
CA GLN A 193 -20.28 21.36 11.46
C GLN A 193 -19.12 21.51 10.47
N GLU A 194 -19.02 22.71 9.90
CA GLU A 194 -17.90 23.06 9.02
C GLU A 194 -17.03 24.12 9.71
N TYR A 195 -15.72 24.00 9.52
CA TYR A 195 -14.73 24.94 10.02
C TYR A 195 -13.59 25.10 9.04
N LEU A 196 -12.83 26.20 9.17
CA LEU A 196 -11.64 26.48 8.38
C LEU A 196 -10.38 26.17 9.18
N LEU A 197 -9.42 25.53 8.54
CA LEU A 197 -8.09 25.32 9.11
C LEU A 197 -7.05 25.96 8.18
N LYS A 198 -6.25 26.89 8.76
CA LYS A 198 -5.17 27.58 8.07
C LYS A 198 -3.83 26.91 8.39
N THR A 199 -3.06 26.62 7.36
CA THR A 199 -1.72 26.03 7.53
C THR A 199 -0.80 26.40 6.37
N LYS A 200 0.50 26.36 6.59
CA LYS A 200 1.51 26.51 5.52
C LYS A 200 1.83 25.18 4.84
N ARG A 201 1.52 24.05 5.46
CA ARG A 201 1.92 22.73 4.98
C ARG A 201 0.75 21.77 4.98
N ILE A 202 0.54 21.13 3.83
CA ILE A 202 -0.48 20.07 3.69
C ILE A 202 0.19 18.81 3.16
N ILE A 203 -0.11 17.69 3.80
CA ILE A 203 0.19 16.35 3.30
C ILE A 203 -1.12 15.75 2.81
N ASN A 204 -1.30 15.70 1.50
CA ASN A 204 -2.45 15.07 0.87
C ASN A 204 -2.17 13.56 0.70
N ALA A 205 -2.54 12.77 1.70
CA ALA A 205 -2.51 11.31 1.71
C ALA A 205 -3.92 10.72 1.67
N GLY A 206 -4.86 11.41 1.02
CA GLY A 206 -6.30 11.11 0.96
C GLY A 206 -6.68 9.87 0.14
N GLY A 207 -5.70 9.06 -0.30
CA GLY A 207 -5.93 7.78 -0.95
C GLY A 207 -6.81 7.89 -2.20
N LEU A 208 -8.04 7.34 -2.13
CA LEU A 208 -9.00 7.35 -3.24
C LEU A 208 -9.48 8.77 -3.63
N GLU A 209 -9.40 9.74 -2.72
CA GLU A 209 -9.86 11.12 -2.92
C GLU A 209 -8.69 12.11 -3.16
N ALA A 210 -7.44 11.64 -3.05
CA ALA A 210 -6.27 12.51 -3.11
C ALA A 210 -6.14 13.28 -4.44
N VAL A 211 -6.53 12.64 -5.55
CA VAL A 211 -6.48 13.23 -6.91
C VAL A 211 -7.49 14.36 -7.03
N ASP A 212 -8.71 14.18 -6.54
CA ASP A 212 -9.76 15.20 -6.63
C ASP A 212 -9.39 16.45 -5.81
N LEU A 213 -8.81 16.26 -4.62
CA LEU A 213 -8.36 17.36 -3.77
C LEU A 213 -7.32 18.24 -4.48
N ILE A 214 -6.31 17.64 -5.12
CA ILE A 214 -5.27 18.43 -5.80
C ILE A 214 -5.78 19.03 -7.11
N ASN A 215 -6.57 18.32 -7.90
CA ASN A 215 -7.14 18.85 -9.13
C ASN A 215 -8.06 20.05 -8.84
N ASN A 216 -8.87 19.99 -7.80
CA ASN A 216 -9.71 21.10 -7.36
C ASN A 216 -8.88 22.32 -6.90
N LEU A 217 -7.76 22.11 -6.18
CA LEU A 217 -6.85 23.18 -5.78
C LEU A 217 -6.18 23.84 -6.99
N LEU A 218 -5.83 23.04 -8.02
CA LEU A 218 -5.19 23.56 -9.25
C LEU A 218 -6.17 24.16 -10.23
N GLU A 219 -7.48 23.96 -10.04
CA GLU A 219 -8.54 24.28 -11.01
C GLU A 219 -8.27 23.65 -12.40
N GLU A 220 -7.63 22.47 -12.40
CA GLU A 220 -7.18 21.76 -13.59
C GLU A 220 -7.25 20.25 -13.36
N GLU A 221 -7.76 19.49 -14.34
CA GLU A 221 -7.70 18.01 -14.33
C GLU A 221 -6.29 17.52 -14.72
N LYS A 222 -5.32 17.77 -13.84
CA LYS A 222 -3.90 17.42 -14.07
C LYS A 222 -3.63 15.93 -13.89
N PHE A 223 -4.29 15.30 -12.93
CA PHE A 223 -4.13 13.89 -12.60
C PHE A 223 -5.44 13.14 -12.87
N LYS A 224 -5.33 11.92 -13.39
CA LYS A 224 -6.47 11.03 -13.58
C LYS A 224 -6.32 9.79 -12.74
N LEU A 225 -7.42 9.43 -12.07
CA LEU A 225 -7.48 8.26 -11.21
C LEU A 225 -8.15 7.11 -11.94
N LYS A 226 -7.55 5.90 -11.79
CA LYS A 226 -8.18 4.62 -12.11
C LYS A 226 -8.36 3.81 -10.83
N LEU A 227 -9.53 3.26 -10.64
CA LEU A 227 -9.83 2.37 -9.53
C LEU A 227 -9.58 0.92 -9.96
N ILE A 228 -8.56 0.28 -9.36
CA ILE A 228 -8.24 -1.12 -9.66
C ILE A 228 -8.64 -1.98 -8.48
N LYS A 229 -9.71 -2.75 -8.67
CA LYS A 229 -10.23 -3.67 -7.68
C LYS A 229 -9.45 -4.98 -7.66
N GLY A 230 -9.25 -5.53 -6.48
CA GLY A 230 -8.62 -6.82 -6.25
C GLY A 230 -9.40 -7.62 -5.21
N ASP A 231 -9.94 -8.76 -5.64
CA ASP A 231 -10.70 -9.66 -4.79
C ASP A 231 -9.80 -10.73 -4.19
N TYR A 232 -10.21 -11.25 -3.03
CA TYR A 232 -9.53 -12.32 -2.32
C TYR A 232 -10.50 -13.44 -1.95
N TYR A 233 -10.01 -14.68 -2.06
CA TYR A 233 -10.69 -15.88 -1.58
C TYR A 233 -9.90 -16.56 -0.48
N THR A 234 -10.58 -17.11 0.51
CA THR A 234 -10.00 -17.95 1.55
C THR A 234 -10.12 -19.42 1.17
N TYR A 235 -9.22 -20.25 1.70
CA TYR A 235 -9.18 -21.68 1.43
C TYR A 235 -9.27 -22.47 2.74
N SER A 236 -10.24 -23.40 2.81
CA SER A 236 -10.51 -24.23 3.99
C SER A 236 -10.04 -25.69 3.85
N GLY A 237 -9.16 -25.96 2.88
CA GLY A 237 -8.57 -27.29 2.69
C GLY A 237 -7.55 -27.68 3.80
N LYS A 238 -7.10 -28.93 3.75
CA LYS A 238 -6.15 -29.49 4.72
C LYS A 238 -4.69 -29.14 4.44
N GLU A 239 -4.40 -28.71 3.23
CA GLU A 239 -3.06 -28.36 2.79
C GLU A 239 -2.53 -27.16 3.58
N LYS A 240 -1.22 -27.16 3.84
CA LYS A 240 -0.56 -26.09 4.59
C LYS A 240 0.56 -25.50 3.76
N LEU A 241 0.64 -24.16 3.79
CA LEU A 241 1.76 -23.40 3.28
C LEU A 241 2.53 -22.77 4.45
N SER A 242 3.85 -22.67 4.30
CA SER A 242 4.71 -21.91 5.21
C SER A 242 5.52 -20.85 4.45
N HIS A 243 5.23 -20.68 3.15
CA HIS A 243 5.80 -19.65 2.27
C HIS A 243 4.68 -19.07 1.41
N LEU A 244 4.92 -17.87 0.89
CA LEU A 244 4.10 -17.27 -0.15
C LEU A 244 4.40 -17.97 -1.48
N ILE A 245 3.37 -18.30 -2.26
CA ILE A 245 3.52 -18.93 -3.59
C ILE A 245 2.91 -18.01 -4.65
N TYR A 246 3.75 -17.50 -5.52
CA TYR A 246 3.38 -16.56 -6.58
C TYR A 246 3.65 -17.19 -7.94
N PRO A 247 2.64 -17.39 -8.79
CA PRO A 247 2.92 -17.73 -10.20
C PRO A 247 3.63 -16.55 -10.87
N VAL A 248 4.43 -16.84 -11.89
CA VAL A 248 5.04 -15.80 -12.74
C VAL A 248 3.94 -14.91 -13.31
N PRO A 249 4.08 -13.58 -13.26
CA PRO A 249 3.15 -12.67 -13.88
C PRO A 249 2.97 -12.95 -15.37
N THR A 250 1.73 -12.89 -15.86
CA THR A 250 1.43 -12.93 -17.30
C THR A 250 1.31 -11.50 -17.84
N GLU A 251 1.20 -11.35 -19.17
CA GLU A 251 1.04 -10.03 -19.80
C GLU A 251 -0.18 -9.26 -19.28
N ASN A 252 -1.23 -9.99 -18.91
CA ASN A 252 -2.52 -9.41 -18.52
C ASN A 252 -2.81 -9.49 -17.01
N SER A 253 -1.96 -10.15 -16.20
CA SER A 253 -2.23 -10.35 -14.77
C SER A 253 -0.95 -10.67 -13.99
N LEU A 254 -0.87 -10.18 -12.76
CA LEU A 254 0.14 -10.64 -11.78
C LEU A 254 -0.06 -12.10 -11.35
N GLY A 255 -1.16 -12.75 -11.82
CA GLY A 255 -1.59 -14.06 -11.37
C GLY A 255 -2.31 -14.02 -10.02
N ILE A 256 -3.01 -15.10 -9.69
CA ILE A 256 -3.63 -15.27 -8.38
C ILE A 256 -2.58 -15.89 -7.44
N HIS A 257 -2.13 -15.11 -6.48
CA HIS A 257 -1.14 -15.53 -5.49
C HIS A 257 -1.76 -16.41 -4.41
N ALA A 258 -1.02 -17.37 -3.88
CA ALA A 258 -1.35 -18.02 -2.62
C ALA A 258 -0.53 -17.37 -1.49
N THR A 259 -1.22 -16.70 -0.58
CA THR A 259 -0.64 -16.04 0.58
C THR A 259 -1.06 -16.76 1.86
N ILE A 260 -0.28 -16.59 2.91
CA ILE A 260 -0.63 -17.05 4.25
C ILE A 260 -0.86 -15.84 5.15
N ASP A 261 -1.71 -15.99 6.15
CA ASP A 261 -1.80 -15.05 7.26
C ASP A 261 -1.02 -15.55 8.48
N LEU A 262 -0.93 -14.71 9.52
CA LEU A 262 -0.23 -15.07 10.76
C LEU A 262 -0.89 -16.24 11.52
N GLY A 263 -2.17 -16.53 11.25
CA GLY A 263 -2.88 -17.71 11.74
C GLY A 263 -2.68 -18.96 10.88
N SER A 264 -1.83 -18.90 9.84
CA SER A 264 -1.60 -19.96 8.85
C SER A 264 -2.81 -20.29 7.95
N GLY A 265 -3.77 -19.38 7.86
CA GLY A 265 -4.84 -19.43 6.87
C GLY A 265 -4.29 -19.17 5.47
N ILE A 266 -4.83 -19.85 4.46
CA ILE A 266 -4.45 -19.61 3.05
C ILE A 266 -5.46 -18.69 2.40
N ARG A 267 -4.94 -17.64 1.75
CA ARG A 267 -5.71 -16.69 0.94
C ARG A 267 -5.18 -16.69 -0.48
N PHE A 268 -6.10 -16.63 -1.43
CA PHE A 268 -5.79 -16.47 -2.85
C PHE A 268 -6.18 -15.08 -3.31
N GLY A 269 -5.32 -14.44 -4.09
CA GLY A 269 -5.53 -13.09 -4.60
C GLY A 269 -4.29 -12.20 -4.50
N PRO A 270 -4.47 -10.94 -4.90
CA PRO A 270 -5.70 -10.38 -5.43
C PRO A 270 -5.90 -10.68 -6.92
N SER A 271 -7.15 -10.57 -7.39
CA SER A 271 -7.46 -10.27 -8.79
C SER A 271 -7.06 -8.81 -9.12
N ALA A 272 -7.18 -8.42 -10.39
CA ALA A 272 -6.95 -7.03 -10.79
C ALA A 272 -7.83 -6.68 -11.99
N TYR A 273 -8.80 -5.78 -11.79
CA TYR A 273 -9.66 -5.24 -12.85
C TYR A 273 -10.11 -3.83 -12.52
N GLU A 274 -10.37 -3.04 -13.56
CA GLU A 274 -10.82 -1.65 -13.43
C GLU A 274 -12.29 -1.60 -13.06
N VAL A 275 -12.66 -0.64 -12.19
CA VAL A 275 -14.05 -0.37 -11.79
C VAL A 275 -14.29 1.14 -11.82
N ASP A 276 -15.54 1.53 -12.05
CA ASP A 276 -15.91 2.95 -12.16
C ASP A 276 -16.20 3.59 -10.79
N GLU A 277 -16.54 2.76 -9.78
CA GLU A 277 -16.91 3.24 -8.45
C GLU A 277 -16.34 2.35 -7.34
N VAL A 278 -16.34 2.89 -6.11
CA VAL A 278 -15.88 2.18 -4.92
C VAL A 278 -16.96 1.19 -4.46
N ASP A 279 -16.83 -0.06 -4.89
CA ASP A 279 -17.65 -1.18 -4.47
C ASP A 279 -16.77 -2.35 -4.01
N TYR A 280 -16.99 -2.82 -2.78
CA TYR A 280 -16.25 -3.93 -2.16
C TYR A 280 -16.97 -5.28 -2.25
N SER A 281 -18.10 -5.38 -2.94
CA SER A 281 -18.78 -6.66 -3.22
C SER A 281 -17.93 -7.54 -4.15
N ILE A 282 -17.97 -8.85 -3.98
CA ILE A 282 -17.25 -9.79 -4.85
C ILE A 282 -18.28 -10.43 -5.79
N PRO A 283 -18.14 -10.28 -7.13
CA PRO A 283 -19.07 -10.92 -8.08
C PRO A 283 -19.02 -12.45 -7.99
N GLU A 284 -20.17 -13.12 -8.16
CA GLU A 284 -20.26 -14.57 -8.02
C GLU A 284 -19.42 -15.36 -9.05
N ASP A 285 -19.28 -14.85 -10.25
CA ASP A 285 -18.49 -15.46 -11.33
C ASP A 285 -16.98 -15.41 -11.10
N GLN A 286 -16.49 -14.54 -10.22
CA GLN A 286 -15.06 -14.45 -9.86
C GLN A 286 -14.53 -15.77 -9.28
N LYS A 287 -15.35 -16.54 -8.57
CA LYS A 287 -14.94 -17.83 -7.99
C LYS A 287 -14.39 -18.80 -9.04
N LYS A 288 -15.02 -18.85 -10.20
CA LYS A 288 -14.59 -19.71 -11.31
C LYS A 288 -13.26 -19.26 -11.87
N GLN A 289 -13.07 -17.97 -12.07
CA GLN A 289 -11.81 -17.40 -12.59
C GLN A 289 -10.64 -17.64 -11.61
N PHE A 290 -10.89 -17.50 -10.30
CA PHE A 290 -9.91 -17.84 -9.27
C PHE A 290 -9.53 -19.31 -9.33
N TYR A 291 -10.50 -20.22 -9.36
CA TYR A 291 -10.27 -21.65 -9.45
C TYR A 291 -9.42 -22.01 -10.67
N GLU A 292 -9.77 -21.54 -11.86
CA GLU A 292 -9.04 -21.81 -13.10
C GLU A 292 -7.59 -21.27 -13.03
N SER A 293 -7.40 -20.09 -12.47
CA SER A 293 -6.07 -19.49 -12.31
C SER A 293 -5.20 -20.25 -11.31
N ILE A 294 -5.76 -20.67 -10.19
CA ILE A 294 -5.05 -21.44 -9.14
C ILE A 294 -4.72 -22.85 -9.66
N GLN A 295 -5.63 -23.48 -10.39
CA GLN A 295 -5.47 -24.84 -10.90
C GLN A 295 -4.24 -24.99 -11.83
N ARG A 296 -3.77 -23.90 -12.43
CA ARG A 296 -2.55 -23.91 -13.25
C ARG A 296 -1.32 -24.36 -12.46
N TYR A 297 -1.20 -23.94 -11.19
CA TYR A 297 -0.05 -24.28 -10.34
C TYR A 297 -0.42 -25.14 -9.13
N TRP A 298 -1.72 -25.32 -8.87
CA TRP A 298 -2.24 -26.20 -7.82
C TRP A 298 -3.37 -27.09 -8.38
N PRO A 299 -3.02 -28.13 -9.18
CA PRO A 299 -4.01 -28.91 -9.92
C PRO A 299 -5.09 -29.63 -9.08
N THR A 300 -4.78 -29.94 -7.82
CA THR A 300 -5.67 -30.67 -6.90
C THR A 300 -6.54 -29.76 -6.04
N ILE A 301 -6.53 -28.43 -6.30
CA ILE A 301 -7.39 -27.48 -5.58
C ILE A 301 -8.86 -27.86 -5.71
N ASP A 302 -9.60 -27.85 -4.59
CA ASP A 302 -11.04 -28.06 -4.60
C ASP A 302 -11.79 -26.72 -4.59
N GLN A 303 -12.54 -26.45 -5.65
CA GLN A 303 -13.34 -25.22 -5.78
C GLN A 303 -14.35 -25.04 -4.64
N ASN A 304 -14.87 -26.13 -4.08
CA ASN A 304 -15.87 -26.07 -3.01
C ASN A 304 -15.27 -25.56 -1.68
N LEU A 305 -13.96 -25.67 -1.52
CA LEU A 305 -13.23 -25.18 -0.35
C LEU A 305 -12.77 -23.72 -0.48
N LEU A 306 -13.06 -23.07 -1.62
CA LEU A 306 -12.86 -21.64 -1.81
C LEU A 306 -14.10 -20.87 -1.34
N SER A 307 -13.91 -19.93 -0.45
CA SER A 307 -14.95 -19.01 0.04
C SER A 307 -14.55 -17.57 -0.24
N THR A 308 -15.52 -16.71 -0.51
CA THR A 308 -15.27 -15.27 -0.67
C THR A 308 -14.64 -14.70 0.60
N GLY A 309 -13.57 -13.93 0.42
CA GLY A 309 -12.90 -13.21 1.49
C GLY A 309 -13.31 -11.75 1.52
N TYR A 310 -12.44 -10.89 1.06
CA TYR A 310 -12.67 -9.44 0.96
C TYR A 310 -12.13 -8.90 -0.37
N SER A 311 -12.45 -7.65 -0.68
CA SER A 311 -11.85 -6.93 -1.80
C SER A 311 -11.18 -5.64 -1.33
N GLY A 312 -10.21 -5.17 -2.11
CA GLY A 312 -9.57 -3.88 -1.93
C GLY A 312 -9.57 -3.10 -3.23
N ILE A 313 -9.55 -1.78 -3.13
CA ILE A 313 -9.47 -0.90 -4.29
C ILE A 313 -8.19 -0.07 -4.20
N ARG A 314 -7.45 -0.06 -5.30
CA ARG A 314 -6.20 0.69 -5.46
C ARG A 314 -6.49 1.95 -6.26
N ALA A 315 -6.06 3.09 -5.73
CA ALA A 315 -6.07 4.37 -6.40
C ALA A 315 -4.85 4.47 -7.35
N LYS A 316 -4.96 3.98 -8.58
CA LYS A 316 -3.88 4.06 -9.56
C LYS A 316 -3.97 5.37 -10.33
N VAL A 317 -2.90 6.17 -10.34
CA VAL A 317 -2.82 7.37 -11.18
C VAL A 317 -2.40 6.97 -12.60
N GLU A 318 -3.08 7.52 -13.61
CA GLU A 318 -2.64 7.38 -15.00
C GLU A 318 -1.35 8.15 -15.23
N GLN A 319 -0.29 7.43 -15.55
CA GLN A 319 1.00 8.01 -15.90
C GLN A 319 1.76 7.08 -16.86
N LYS A 320 2.81 7.61 -17.50
CA LYS A 320 3.60 6.84 -18.46
C LYS A 320 4.32 5.64 -17.84
N GLU A 321 4.73 5.78 -16.60
CA GLU A 321 5.50 4.77 -15.86
C GLU A 321 4.70 4.29 -14.65
N ASP A 322 4.84 3.01 -14.31
CA ASP A 322 4.19 2.43 -13.13
C ASP A 322 5.04 2.71 -11.87
N ASP A 323 4.99 3.95 -11.38
CA ASP A 323 5.72 4.39 -10.20
C ASP A 323 4.79 5.12 -9.19
N PHE A 324 5.30 5.51 -8.03
CA PHE A 324 4.62 6.41 -7.11
C PHE A 324 4.67 7.86 -7.63
N GLU A 325 3.55 8.54 -7.60
CA GLU A 325 3.48 9.97 -7.87
C GLU A 325 3.51 10.75 -6.55
N ILE A 326 4.71 11.13 -6.13
CA ILE A 326 4.92 11.97 -4.93
C ILE A 326 5.31 13.36 -5.39
N ASN A 327 4.35 14.27 -5.30
CA ASN A 327 4.44 15.60 -5.89
C ASN A 327 4.49 16.68 -4.82
N PHE A 328 5.55 17.50 -4.84
CA PHE A 328 5.70 18.69 -4.00
C PHE A 328 5.31 19.91 -4.84
N LYS A 329 4.28 20.61 -4.41
CA LYS A 329 3.78 21.81 -5.11
C LYS A 329 3.83 23.02 -4.19
N GLU A 330 4.58 24.01 -4.62
CA GLU A 330 4.69 25.30 -3.92
C GLU A 330 3.60 26.28 -4.37
N PHE A 331 3.12 27.06 -3.43
CA PHE A 331 2.22 28.19 -3.59
C PHE A 331 2.74 29.33 -2.70
N ASP A 332 3.51 30.24 -3.25
CA ASP A 332 4.24 31.28 -2.51
C ASP A 332 5.10 30.68 -1.37
N GLU A 333 4.74 30.93 -0.10
CA GLU A 333 5.44 30.38 1.07
C GLU A 333 4.87 29.04 1.57
N ASN A 334 3.89 28.47 0.87
CA ASN A 334 3.17 27.30 1.29
C ASN A 334 3.53 26.09 0.41
N VAL A 335 3.49 24.91 0.98
CA VAL A 335 3.77 23.67 0.24
C VAL A 335 2.70 22.61 0.52
N ILE A 336 2.20 21.99 -0.56
CA ILE A 336 1.39 20.78 -0.47
C ILE A 336 2.18 19.60 -1.04
N VAL A 337 2.24 18.51 -0.27
CA VAL A 337 2.83 17.24 -0.68
C VAL A 337 1.70 16.28 -1.01
N ASN A 338 1.62 15.87 -2.27
CA ASN A 338 0.59 14.95 -2.75
C ASN A 338 1.17 13.53 -2.86
N ILE A 339 0.55 12.58 -2.17
CA ILE A 339 0.89 11.16 -2.20
C ILE A 339 -0.15 10.46 -3.07
N LEU A 340 0.09 10.47 -4.39
CA LEU A 340 -0.86 9.95 -5.37
C LEU A 340 -0.41 8.58 -5.89
N GLY A 341 -1.37 7.71 -6.21
CA GLY A 341 -1.05 6.38 -6.72
C GLY A 341 -0.21 5.52 -5.77
N TYR A 342 -0.28 5.79 -4.47
CA TYR A 342 0.48 5.07 -3.45
C TYR A 342 -0.19 3.72 -3.13
N ILE A 343 -0.04 2.80 -4.07
CA ILE A 343 -0.55 1.43 -4.03
C ILE A 343 0.57 0.46 -3.60
N SER A 344 0.45 -0.85 -3.87
CA SER A 344 1.54 -1.79 -3.59
C SER A 344 2.87 -1.31 -4.24
N PRO A 345 3.96 -1.27 -3.47
CA PRO A 345 4.22 -1.82 -2.13
C PRO A 345 4.05 -0.82 -0.96
N GLY A 346 2.98 -0.07 -0.92
CA GLY A 346 2.78 1.08 -0.01
C GLY A 346 2.99 0.76 1.48
N LEU A 347 2.47 -0.36 2.00
CA LEU A 347 2.70 -0.77 3.39
C LEU A 347 4.20 -0.97 3.66
N THR A 348 4.87 -1.76 2.83
CA THR A 348 6.30 -2.05 2.98
C THR A 348 7.16 -0.79 2.93
N SER A 349 6.82 0.14 2.03
CA SER A 349 7.63 1.35 1.76
C SER A 349 7.29 2.54 2.67
N SER A 350 6.28 2.42 3.55
CA SER A 350 5.70 3.58 4.26
C SER A 350 6.69 4.33 5.16
N LEU A 351 7.59 3.61 5.83
CA LEU A 351 8.61 4.24 6.68
C LEU A 351 9.68 4.96 5.85
N ALA A 352 10.11 4.38 4.73
CA ALA A 352 11.02 5.05 3.80
C ALA A 352 10.35 6.26 3.12
N LEU A 353 9.05 6.15 2.78
CA LEU A 353 8.27 7.29 2.30
C LEU A 353 8.28 8.44 3.31
N SER A 354 8.09 8.15 4.60
CA SER A 354 8.06 9.19 5.62
C SER A 354 9.39 9.92 5.74
N ASN A 355 10.53 9.21 5.67
CA ASN A 355 11.86 9.80 5.64
C ASN A 355 12.08 10.66 4.38
N TYR A 356 11.67 10.15 3.21
CA TYR A 356 11.76 10.88 1.95
C TYR A 356 10.94 12.18 1.95
N VAL A 357 9.73 12.16 2.52
CA VAL A 357 8.88 13.35 2.62
C VAL A 357 9.43 14.34 3.62
N GLU A 358 9.88 13.87 4.79
CA GLU A 358 10.52 14.72 5.81
C GLU A 358 11.74 15.46 5.24
N GLU A 359 12.69 14.72 4.67
CA GLU A 359 13.94 15.32 4.13
C GLU A 359 13.64 16.42 3.12
N LYS A 360 12.69 16.18 2.21
CA LYS A 360 12.33 17.18 1.21
C LYS A 360 11.52 18.32 1.78
N LEU A 361 10.55 18.05 2.65
CA LEU A 361 9.67 19.08 3.19
C LEU A 361 10.43 20.10 4.06
N LEU A 362 11.42 19.65 4.83
CA LEU A 362 12.22 20.53 5.67
C LEU A 362 13.07 21.51 4.84
N GLN A 363 13.38 21.21 3.58
CA GLN A 363 14.07 22.14 2.68
C GLN A 363 13.22 23.35 2.29
N TYR A 364 11.89 23.23 2.35
CA TYR A 364 10.93 24.33 2.12
C TYR A 364 10.69 25.19 3.38
N SER A 365 11.30 24.84 4.50
CA SER A 365 11.10 25.54 5.79
C SER A 365 12.21 26.53 6.10
N THR A 366 13.19 26.64 5.22
CA THR A 366 14.31 27.60 5.27
C THR A 366 14.08 28.77 4.33
#